data_fdc973ec8c5792e74d44f7b8ea0d05d6
#
_entry.id   fdc973ec8c5792e74d44f7b8ea0d05d6
#
_cell.length_a   1.000
_cell.length_b   1.000
_cell.length_c   1.000
_cell.angle_alpha   90.00
_cell.angle_beta   90.00
_cell.angle_gamma   90.00
#
_symmetry.space_group_name_H-M   'P 1'
#
loop_
_entity.id
_entity.type
_entity.pdbx_description
1 polymer ?
#
loop_
_entity_poly.entity_id
_entity_poly.type
_entity_poly.pdbx_seq_one_letter_code
_entity_poly.pdbx_strand_id
1 'polypeptide(L)'
;MDVEKKWRVIITRRNYEQKLVKTFMRRGIQSFCPHHTVTSSHPGHTVTEKKPLFSLMLFLYVDDQELETVINTKAVINFLYWMSSPAIIQHKDISLIYNFINSFRSIQLEKCEVVTDLMYSDPGVEEDETTGIISVRLNSIGYRMITNKENLYPKGHRLPVIQKHYKLPVFSLNNSLNLTSI
;
A
#
# COMPACT_ATOMS: atom_id res chain seq x y z
N MET A 1 28.71 -8.49 -2.90
CA MET A 1 27.60 -8.70 -3.84
C MET A 1 26.44 -7.90 -3.31
N ASP A 2 25.96 -6.92 -4.09
CA ASP A 2 24.74 -6.21 -3.72
C ASP A 2 23.58 -7.21 -3.80
N VAL A 3 22.98 -7.47 -2.65
CA VAL A 3 21.82 -8.38 -2.56
C VAL A 3 20.59 -7.60 -3.03
N GLU A 4 19.98 -8.05 -4.11
CA GLU A 4 18.84 -7.38 -4.72
C GLU A 4 17.60 -7.50 -3.81
N LYS A 5 17.14 -6.38 -3.24
CA LYS A 5 15.89 -6.32 -2.48
C LYS A 5 14.67 -6.15 -3.40
N LYS A 6 13.56 -6.78 -3.00
CA LYS A 6 12.28 -6.74 -3.71
C LYS A 6 11.13 -6.46 -2.76
N TRP A 7 10.11 -5.78 -3.27
CA TRP A 7 8.87 -5.64 -2.51
C TRP A 7 8.13 -6.97 -2.44
N ARG A 8 7.78 -7.36 -1.22
CA ARG A 8 6.98 -8.55 -0.91
C ARG A 8 5.79 -8.14 -0.05
N VAL A 9 4.74 -8.96 -0.04
CA VAL A 9 3.61 -8.77 0.87
C VAL A 9 3.56 -9.93 1.85
N ILE A 10 3.42 -9.59 3.12
CA ILE A 10 3.09 -10.58 4.16
C ILE A 10 1.64 -10.46 4.57
N ILE A 11 1.07 -11.59 4.92
CA ILE A 11 -0.22 -11.71 5.57
C ILE A 11 0.00 -11.71 7.08
N THR A 12 -0.73 -10.87 7.79
CA THR A 12 -0.56 -10.66 9.22
C THR A 12 -1.77 -11.14 10.01
N ARG A 13 -1.60 -11.32 11.32
CA ARG A 13 -2.75 -11.39 12.21
C ARG A 13 -3.44 -10.04 12.29
N ARG A 14 -4.75 -10.05 12.48
CA ARG A 14 -5.57 -8.85 12.56
C ARG A 14 -5.05 -7.88 13.64
N ASN A 15 -4.99 -6.60 13.30
CA ASN A 15 -4.53 -5.51 14.17
C ASN A 15 -3.05 -5.59 14.60
N TYR A 16 -2.24 -6.37 13.88
CA TYR A 16 -0.80 -6.44 14.13
C TYR A 16 0.04 -5.64 13.13
N GLU A 17 -0.58 -5.09 12.09
CA GLU A 17 0.10 -4.41 10.99
C GLU A 17 1.03 -3.30 11.51
N GLN A 18 0.51 -2.39 12.35
CA GLN A 18 1.29 -1.28 12.93
C GLN A 18 2.41 -1.76 13.85
N LYS A 19 2.14 -2.79 14.63
CA LYS A 19 3.14 -3.37 15.54
C LYS A 19 4.28 -4.03 14.75
N LEU A 20 3.94 -4.68 13.63
CA LEU A 20 4.92 -5.29 12.74
C LEU A 20 5.74 -4.24 12.01
N VAL A 21 5.16 -3.12 11.57
CA VAL A 21 5.92 -1.98 11.02
C VAL A 21 7.03 -1.55 11.98
N LYS A 22 6.68 -1.31 13.26
CA LYS A 22 7.67 -0.94 14.28
C LYS A 22 8.72 -2.03 14.52
N THR A 23 8.32 -3.31 14.46
CA THR A 23 9.23 -4.44 14.66
C THR A 23 10.23 -4.54 13.51
N PHE A 24 9.77 -4.45 12.27
CA PHE A 24 10.63 -4.53 11.10
C PHE A 24 11.55 -3.31 10.96
N MET A 25 11.04 -2.11 11.27
CA MET A 25 11.86 -0.90 11.30
C MET A 25 13.05 -1.02 12.27
N ARG A 26 12.85 -1.59 13.47
CA ARG A 26 13.95 -1.84 14.44
C ARG A 26 15.00 -2.83 13.92
N ARG A 27 14.63 -3.66 12.96
CA ARG A 27 15.53 -4.65 12.32
C ARG A 27 16.15 -4.11 11.02
N GLY A 28 15.93 -2.84 10.69
CA GLY A 28 16.41 -2.25 9.44
C GLY A 28 15.65 -2.69 8.19
N ILE A 29 14.53 -3.40 8.36
CA ILE A 29 13.70 -3.84 7.24
C ILE A 29 12.70 -2.73 6.90
N GLN A 30 12.79 -2.22 5.69
CA GLN A 30 11.85 -1.22 5.18
C GLN A 30 10.46 -1.84 5.02
N SER A 31 9.46 -1.18 5.61
CA SER A 31 8.07 -1.65 5.61
C SER A 31 7.10 -0.52 5.28
N PHE A 32 6.01 -0.85 4.62
CA PHE A 32 4.97 0.08 4.21
C PHE A 32 3.59 -0.49 4.49
N CYS A 33 2.83 0.18 5.36
CA CYS A 33 1.44 -0.11 5.67
C CYS A 33 0.60 1.09 5.24
N PRO A 34 0.04 1.10 4.03
CA PRO A 34 -0.77 2.22 3.56
C PRO A 34 -2.05 2.34 4.37
N HIS A 35 -2.37 3.57 4.79
CA HIS A 35 -3.57 3.90 5.55
C HIS A 35 -4.45 4.84 4.76
N HIS A 36 -5.75 4.69 4.92
CA HIS A 36 -6.73 5.63 4.44
C HIS A 36 -7.62 6.11 5.59
N THR A 37 -8.30 7.21 5.34
CA THR A 37 -9.25 7.77 6.30
C THR A 37 -10.62 7.18 6.06
N VAL A 38 -11.22 6.62 7.10
CA VAL A 38 -12.60 6.11 7.08
C VAL A 38 -13.44 6.99 7.99
N THR A 39 -14.51 7.56 7.45
CA THR A 39 -15.47 8.35 8.20
C THR A 39 -16.73 7.53 8.41
N SER A 40 -17.11 7.32 9.67
CA SER A 40 -18.33 6.64 10.07
C SER A 40 -19.28 7.64 10.72
N SER A 41 -20.52 7.72 10.22
CA SER A 41 -21.57 8.55 10.80
C SER A 41 -22.38 7.72 11.78
N HIS A 42 -22.48 8.20 13.02
CA HIS A 42 -23.36 7.65 14.03
C HIS A 42 -24.38 8.75 14.46
N PRO A 43 -25.55 8.38 15.02
CA PRO A 43 -26.48 9.35 15.53
C PRO A 43 -25.82 10.33 16.52
N GLY A 44 -25.74 11.61 16.13
CA GLY A 44 -25.18 12.67 16.96
C GLY A 44 -23.68 12.93 16.85
N HIS A 45 -22.89 12.08 16.15
CA HIS A 45 -21.45 12.34 15.95
C HIS A 45 -20.88 11.63 14.75
N THR A 46 -19.82 12.20 14.19
CA THR A 46 -19.04 11.62 13.10
C THR A 46 -17.68 11.23 13.63
N VAL A 47 -17.29 9.96 13.41
CA VAL A 47 -15.97 9.43 13.80
C VAL A 47 -15.12 9.25 12.56
N THR A 48 -13.91 9.81 12.60
CA THR A 48 -12.92 9.66 11.53
C THR A 48 -11.73 8.89 12.04
N GLU A 49 -11.43 7.78 11.41
CA GLU A 49 -10.36 6.86 11.80
C GLU A 49 -9.40 6.59 10.65
N LYS A 50 -8.12 6.42 10.97
CA LYS A 50 -7.13 5.90 10.02
C LYS A 50 -7.10 4.37 10.12
N LYS A 51 -7.40 3.70 9.01
CA LYS A 51 -7.36 2.23 8.90
C LYS A 51 -6.37 1.80 7.83
N PRO A 52 -5.73 0.61 8.00
CA PRO A 52 -4.95 0.03 6.91
C PRO A 52 -5.82 -0.10 5.66
N LEU A 53 -5.31 0.37 4.53
CA LEU A 53 -6.01 0.26 3.24
C LEU A 53 -6.14 -1.21 2.84
N PHE A 54 -5.08 -1.99 3.01
CA PHE A 54 -5.09 -3.45 2.79
C PHE A 54 -5.13 -4.13 4.15
N SER A 55 -6.32 -4.60 4.55
CA SER A 55 -6.48 -5.35 5.80
C SER A 55 -5.63 -6.62 5.78
N LEU A 56 -4.97 -6.91 6.88
CA LEU A 56 -4.12 -8.09 7.08
C LEU A 56 -2.87 -8.14 6.19
N MET A 57 -2.51 -7.06 5.52
CA MET A 57 -1.36 -7.02 4.63
C MET A 57 -0.34 -5.97 5.06
N LEU A 58 0.94 -6.29 4.89
CA LEU A 58 2.04 -5.38 5.09
C LEU A 58 3.07 -5.57 3.98
N PHE A 59 3.52 -4.48 3.37
CA PHE A 59 4.52 -4.48 2.33
C PHE A 59 5.91 -4.37 2.95
N LEU A 60 6.84 -5.21 2.49
CA LEU A 60 8.23 -5.24 2.96
C LEU A 60 9.19 -5.17 1.77
N TYR A 61 10.27 -4.42 1.91
CA TYR A 61 11.34 -4.36 0.94
C TYR A 61 12.52 -5.17 1.45
N VAL A 62 12.63 -6.42 0.99
CA VAL A 62 13.49 -7.45 1.54
C VAL A 62 14.22 -8.21 0.44
N ASP A 63 15.37 -8.76 0.80
CA ASP A 63 16.09 -9.74 0.01
C ASP A 63 15.73 -11.17 0.43
N ASP A 64 16.27 -12.15 -0.29
CA ASP A 64 15.94 -13.54 -0.05
C ASP A 64 16.53 -14.08 1.28
N GLN A 65 17.59 -13.46 1.82
CA GLN A 65 18.16 -13.84 3.12
C GLN A 65 17.27 -13.37 4.29
N GLU A 66 16.54 -12.29 4.10
CA GLU A 66 15.64 -11.73 5.11
C GLU A 66 14.30 -12.47 5.20
N LEU A 67 13.93 -13.28 4.18
CA LEU A 67 12.63 -13.97 4.12
C LEU A 67 12.39 -14.87 5.33
N GLU A 68 13.41 -15.64 5.76
CA GLU A 68 13.30 -16.51 6.93
C GLU A 68 13.07 -15.73 8.21
N THR A 69 13.77 -14.63 8.38
CA THR A 69 13.59 -13.73 9.53
C THR A 69 12.19 -13.13 9.57
N VAL A 70 11.65 -12.79 8.40
CA VAL A 70 10.31 -12.23 8.26
C VAL A 70 9.26 -13.28 8.64
N ILE A 71 9.31 -14.48 8.03
CA ILE A 71 8.27 -15.51 8.26
C ILE A 71 8.24 -15.99 9.71
N ASN A 72 9.39 -16.04 10.37
CA ASN A 72 9.52 -16.43 11.78
C ASN A 72 9.13 -15.31 12.76
N THR A 73 8.74 -14.13 12.26
CA THR A 73 8.32 -13.03 13.13
C THR A 73 6.91 -13.26 13.67
N LYS A 74 6.75 -13.16 15.00
CA LYS A 74 5.44 -13.31 15.65
C LYS A 74 4.37 -12.42 15.00
N ALA A 75 3.22 -13.00 14.70
CA ALA A 75 2.06 -12.39 14.05
C ALA A 75 2.17 -12.26 12.51
N VAL A 76 3.27 -12.64 11.90
CA VAL A 76 3.30 -12.96 10.48
C VAL A 76 2.64 -14.33 10.31
N ILE A 77 1.73 -14.45 9.35
CA ILE A 77 1.06 -15.70 9.04
C ILE A 77 1.78 -16.36 7.87
N ASN A 78 1.96 -15.62 6.78
CA ASN A 78 2.63 -16.11 5.58
C ASN A 78 2.99 -14.94 4.66
N PHE A 79 3.74 -15.21 3.60
CA PHE A 79 3.83 -14.32 2.44
C PHE A 79 2.58 -14.45 1.55
N LEU A 80 2.30 -13.42 0.78
CA LEU A 80 1.44 -13.55 -0.38
C LEU A 80 2.22 -14.35 -1.44
N TYR A 81 1.63 -15.41 -1.96
CA TYR A 81 2.27 -16.28 -2.95
C TYR A 81 1.61 -16.13 -4.31
N TRP A 82 2.45 -16.14 -5.34
CA TRP A 82 2.07 -16.42 -6.71
C TRP A 82 2.70 -17.73 -7.12
N MET A 83 1.86 -18.69 -7.53
CA MET A 83 2.31 -20.05 -7.78
C MET A 83 3.04 -20.61 -6.55
N SER A 84 4.30 -20.90 -6.62
CA SER A 84 5.06 -21.50 -5.51
C SER A 84 6.08 -20.53 -4.89
N SER A 85 6.05 -19.24 -5.25
CA SER A 85 7.04 -18.27 -4.79
C SER A 85 6.37 -17.07 -4.13
N PRO A 86 7.00 -16.43 -3.12
CA PRO A 86 6.52 -15.17 -2.58
C PRO A 86 6.36 -14.12 -3.67
N ALA A 87 5.18 -13.53 -3.76
CA ALA A 87 4.84 -12.55 -4.79
C ALA A 87 5.81 -11.37 -4.79
N ILE A 88 6.28 -10.98 -5.97
CA ILE A 88 7.07 -9.77 -6.17
C ILE A 88 6.13 -8.65 -6.56
N ILE A 89 6.13 -7.59 -5.76
CA ILE A 89 5.33 -6.41 -6.01
C ILE A 89 6.18 -5.40 -6.77
N GLN A 90 5.63 -4.87 -7.84
CA GLN A 90 6.35 -3.89 -8.65
C GLN A 90 6.49 -2.54 -7.91
N HIS A 91 7.64 -1.90 -8.04
CA HIS A 91 7.87 -0.57 -7.48
C HIS A 91 6.82 0.45 -7.91
N LYS A 92 6.35 0.34 -9.15
CA LYS A 92 5.30 1.20 -9.68
C LYS A 92 3.99 1.06 -8.92
N ASP A 93 3.59 -0.16 -8.52
CA ASP A 93 2.38 -0.38 -7.74
C ASP A 93 2.51 0.24 -6.33
N ILE A 94 3.67 0.12 -5.69
CA ILE A 94 3.94 0.79 -4.41
C ILE A 94 3.85 2.31 -4.55
N SER A 95 4.43 2.87 -5.61
CA SER A 95 4.39 4.32 -5.87
C SER A 95 2.97 4.81 -6.14
N LEU A 96 2.17 4.02 -6.86
CA LEU A 96 0.76 4.33 -7.11
C LEU A 96 -0.05 4.31 -5.81
N ILE A 97 0.11 3.28 -4.98
CA ILE A 97 -0.55 3.22 -3.67
C ILE A 97 -0.20 4.48 -2.87
N TYR A 98 1.08 4.82 -2.78
CA TYR A 98 1.55 5.98 -2.04
C TYR A 98 0.93 7.28 -2.56
N ASN A 99 0.97 7.50 -3.87
CA ASN A 99 0.40 8.70 -4.48
C ASN A 99 -1.11 8.76 -4.29
N PHE A 100 -1.81 7.64 -4.42
CA PHE A 100 -3.26 7.58 -4.32
C PHE A 100 -3.75 7.91 -2.90
N ILE A 101 -3.13 7.33 -1.85
CA ILE A 101 -3.49 7.62 -0.46
C ILE A 101 -3.16 9.06 -0.03
N ASN A 102 -2.17 9.69 -0.68
CA ASN A 102 -1.84 11.08 -0.42
C ASN A 102 -2.70 12.07 -1.22
N SER A 103 -3.35 11.62 -2.28
CA SER A 103 -4.20 12.45 -3.12
C SER A 103 -5.67 12.41 -2.70
N PHE A 104 -6.15 11.30 -2.18
CA PHE A 104 -7.58 11.09 -1.93
C PHE A 104 -7.88 10.70 -0.48
N ARG A 105 -8.99 11.24 0.05
CA ARG A 105 -9.43 11.00 1.44
C ARG A 105 -10.09 9.64 1.62
N SER A 106 -10.88 9.22 0.64
CA SER A 106 -11.65 7.98 0.69
C SER A 106 -11.26 7.11 -0.49
N ILE A 107 -10.87 5.88 -0.19
CA ILE A 107 -10.43 4.91 -1.19
C ILE A 107 -11.12 3.60 -0.90
N GLN A 108 -11.70 3.02 -1.93
CA GLN A 108 -12.25 1.67 -1.90
C GLN A 108 -11.28 0.71 -2.58
N LEU A 109 -11.24 -0.52 -2.10
CA LEU A 109 -10.48 -1.61 -2.72
C LEU A 109 -11.42 -2.66 -3.25
N GLU A 110 -11.20 -3.04 -4.49
CA GLU A 110 -11.82 -4.19 -5.12
C GLU A 110 -10.76 -5.24 -5.46
N LYS A 111 -11.08 -6.50 -5.22
CA LYS A 111 -10.27 -7.60 -5.75
C LYS A 111 -10.51 -7.74 -7.23
N CYS A 112 -9.44 -7.92 -7.98
CA CYS A 112 -9.51 -8.23 -9.40
C CYS A 112 -8.65 -9.44 -9.72
N GLU A 113 -8.97 -10.11 -10.80
CA GLU A 113 -8.14 -11.21 -11.29
C GLU A 113 -6.75 -10.72 -11.65
N VAL A 114 -5.76 -11.51 -11.30
CA VAL A 114 -4.38 -11.28 -11.70
C VAL A 114 -4.19 -11.88 -13.08
N VAL A 115 -3.98 -10.99 -14.02
CA VAL A 115 -3.63 -11.38 -15.39
C VAL A 115 -2.12 -11.32 -15.50
N THR A 116 -1.47 -12.46 -15.67
CA THR A 116 0.00 -12.58 -15.72
C THR A 116 0.63 -11.66 -16.74
N ASP A 117 0.01 -11.52 -17.89
CA ASP A 117 0.51 -10.66 -18.98
C ASP A 117 0.46 -9.16 -18.62
N LEU A 118 -0.40 -8.77 -17.69
CA LEU A 118 -0.53 -7.39 -17.21
C LEU A 118 0.36 -7.07 -16.00
N MET A 119 0.99 -8.06 -15.37
CA MET A 119 1.82 -7.81 -14.18
C MET A 119 2.95 -6.80 -14.45
N TYR A 120 3.47 -6.81 -15.66
CA TYR A 120 4.57 -5.94 -16.10
C TYR A 120 4.11 -4.76 -16.96
N SER A 121 2.81 -4.70 -17.31
CA SER A 121 2.26 -3.55 -18.04
C SER A 121 2.20 -2.32 -17.15
N ASP A 122 2.19 -1.15 -17.75
CA ASP A 122 1.99 0.08 -17.00
C ASP A 122 0.56 0.13 -16.45
N PRO A 123 0.39 0.34 -15.14
CA PRO A 123 -0.94 0.47 -14.56
C PRO A 123 -1.57 1.75 -15.10
N GLY A 124 -2.73 1.61 -15.71
CA GLY A 124 -3.53 2.75 -16.16
C GLY A 124 -4.27 3.39 -14.98
N VAL A 125 -4.28 4.73 -14.94
CA VAL A 125 -5.29 5.46 -14.19
C VAL A 125 -6.45 5.67 -15.14
N GLU A 126 -7.60 5.16 -14.75
CA GLU A 126 -8.85 5.32 -15.51
C GLU A 126 -9.70 6.38 -14.80
N GLU A 127 -10.14 7.38 -15.52
CA GLU A 127 -11.09 8.38 -15.04
C GLU A 127 -12.34 8.31 -15.90
N ASP A 128 -13.48 8.06 -15.29
CA ASP A 128 -14.79 8.18 -15.91
C ASP A 128 -15.27 9.63 -15.72
N GLU A 129 -15.22 10.42 -16.77
CA GLU A 129 -15.61 11.83 -16.74
C GLU A 129 -17.09 12.03 -16.40
N THR A 130 -17.93 11.03 -16.68
CA THR A 130 -19.39 11.11 -16.44
C THR A 130 -19.73 10.95 -14.97
N THR A 131 -19.06 10.00 -14.31
CA THR A 131 -19.31 9.66 -12.89
C THR A 131 -18.32 10.31 -11.93
N GLY A 132 -17.21 10.84 -12.43
CA GLY A 132 -16.10 11.34 -11.63
C GLY A 132 -15.35 10.25 -10.89
N ILE A 133 -15.55 8.98 -11.26
CA ILE A 133 -14.85 7.85 -10.67
C ILE A 133 -13.44 7.79 -11.24
N ILE A 134 -12.48 7.66 -10.31
CA ILE A 134 -11.07 7.46 -10.64
C ILE A 134 -10.68 6.08 -10.12
N SER A 135 -10.10 5.27 -10.99
CA SER A 135 -9.61 3.94 -10.60
C SER A 135 -8.19 3.67 -11.09
N VAL A 136 -7.48 2.82 -10.34
CA VAL A 136 -6.15 2.34 -10.71
C VAL A 136 -6.01 0.87 -10.36
N ARG A 137 -5.54 0.09 -11.32
CA ARG A 137 -5.30 -1.34 -11.13
C ARG A 137 -3.88 -1.59 -10.64
N LEU A 138 -3.77 -2.36 -9.57
CA LEU A 138 -2.50 -2.81 -9.00
C LEU A 138 -2.24 -4.25 -9.48
N ASN A 139 -1.61 -4.36 -10.64
CA ASN A 139 -1.49 -5.63 -11.35
C ASN A 139 -0.73 -6.70 -10.56
N SER A 140 0.32 -6.31 -9.82
CA SER A 140 1.14 -7.28 -9.07
C SER A 140 0.51 -7.75 -7.76
N ILE A 141 -0.63 -7.16 -7.35
CA ILE A 141 -1.30 -7.49 -6.08
C ILE A 141 -2.68 -8.10 -6.32
N GLY A 142 -3.29 -7.85 -7.48
CA GLY A 142 -4.65 -8.28 -7.79
C GLY A 142 -5.72 -7.44 -7.10
N TYR A 143 -5.50 -6.13 -7.01
CA TYR A 143 -6.46 -5.17 -6.49
C TYR A 143 -6.63 -3.98 -7.42
N ARG A 144 -7.79 -3.36 -7.32
CA ARG A 144 -8.10 -2.06 -7.91
C ARG A 144 -8.40 -1.09 -6.78
N MET A 145 -7.78 0.08 -6.79
CA MET A 145 -8.13 1.20 -5.92
C MET A 145 -9.14 2.08 -6.67
N ILE A 146 -10.21 2.46 -5.99
CA ILE A 146 -11.30 3.27 -6.55
C ILE A 146 -11.61 4.43 -5.62
N THR A 147 -11.83 5.58 -6.20
CA THR A 147 -12.28 6.78 -5.49
C THR A 147 -13.16 7.66 -6.38
N ASN A 148 -13.75 8.68 -5.82
CA ASN A 148 -14.42 9.75 -6.57
C ASN A 148 -13.55 11.01 -6.54
N LYS A 149 -13.60 11.79 -7.62
CA LYS A 149 -12.89 13.07 -7.78
C LYS A 149 -13.16 14.06 -6.64
N GLU A 150 -14.36 14.02 -6.06
CA GLU A 150 -14.76 14.81 -4.90
C GLU A 150 -13.94 14.51 -3.63
N ASN A 151 -13.33 13.33 -3.56
CA ASN A 151 -12.48 12.93 -2.46
C ASN A 151 -11.06 13.49 -2.54
N LEU A 152 -10.72 14.28 -3.55
CA LEU A 152 -9.42 14.91 -3.70
C LEU A 152 -9.13 15.84 -2.52
N TYR A 153 -7.92 15.80 -1.99
CA TYR A 153 -7.51 16.77 -0.97
C TYR A 153 -7.42 18.18 -1.55
N PRO A 154 -7.90 19.23 -0.82
CA PRO A 154 -8.01 20.59 -1.34
C PRO A 154 -6.70 21.26 -1.70
N LYS A 155 -5.56 20.76 -1.23
CA LYS A 155 -4.23 21.33 -1.49
C LYS A 155 -3.54 20.54 -2.60
N GLY A 156 -3.81 20.97 -3.85
CA GLY A 156 -2.83 20.98 -4.94
C GLY A 156 -2.04 19.72 -5.26
N HIS A 157 -2.43 18.55 -4.77
CA HIS A 157 -1.80 17.31 -5.19
C HIS A 157 -2.33 17.01 -6.58
N ARG A 158 -1.44 17.07 -7.56
CA ARG A 158 -1.73 16.62 -8.92
C ARG A 158 -2.21 15.18 -8.83
N LEU A 159 -3.23 14.83 -9.62
CA LEU A 159 -3.58 13.44 -9.89
C LEU A 159 -2.29 12.64 -10.06
N PRO A 160 -2.22 11.40 -9.56
CA PRO A 160 -1.04 10.57 -9.74
C PRO A 160 -0.74 10.44 -11.23
N VAL A 161 0.06 11.39 -11.74
CA VAL A 161 0.55 11.33 -13.10
C VAL A 161 1.53 10.17 -13.12
N ILE A 162 1.26 9.18 -13.94
CA ILE A 162 2.20 8.12 -14.23
C ILE A 162 3.37 8.78 -14.97
N GLN A 163 4.31 9.32 -14.19
CA GLN A 163 5.55 9.80 -14.76
C GLN A 163 6.43 8.58 -15.10
N LYS A 164 6.93 8.52 -16.31
CA LYS A 164 7.84 7.46 -16.81
C LYS A 164 9.11 7.27 -15.97
N HIS A 165 9.37 8.12 -15.00
CA HIS A 165 10.53 8.06 -14.10
C HIS A 165 10.05 8.10 -12.65
N TYR A 166 9.73 6.93 -12.10
CA TYR A 166 9.41 6.79 -10.69
C TYR A 166 10.66 7.01 -9.84
N LYS A 167 10.80 8.21 -9.25
CA LYS A 167 11.61 8.33 -8.05
C LYS A 167 10.84 7.62 -6.95
N LEU A 168 11.41 6.52 -6.45
CA LEU A 168 10.91 5.87 -5.24
C LEU A 168 10.68 6.94 -4.17
N PRO A 169 9.52 6.93 -3.47
CA PRO A 169 9.43 7.69 -2.26
C PRO A 169 10.60 7.24 -1.38
N VAL A 170 11.50 8.15 -1.07
CA VAL A 170 12.52 7.91 -0.07
C VAL A 170 11.74 7.83 1.23
N PHE A 171 11.42 6.61 1.66
CA PHE A 171 10.90 6.36 2.99
C PHE A 171 12.04 6.64 3.96
N SER A 172 12.29 7.93 4.26
CA SER A 172 13.23 8.28 5.30
C SER A 172 12.70 7.68 6.60
N LEU A 173 13.55 6.95 7.29
CA LEU A 173 13.26 6.35 8.59
C LEU A 173 12.76 7.36 9.64
N ASN A 174 12.80 8.64 9.33
CA ASN A 174 12.48 9.77 10.22
C ASN A 174 11.02 10.25 10.18
N ASN A 175 10.18 9.82 9.24
CA ASN A 175 8.81 10.35 9.13
C ASN A 175 7.73 9.56 9.89
N SER A 176 8.12 8.59 10.73
CA SER A 176 7.17 7.84 11.55
C SER A 176 7.05 8.32 13.00
N LEU A 177 7.69 9.42 13.38
CA LEU A 177 7.75 9.88 14.78
C LEU A 177 6.92 11.12 15.11
N ASN A 178 6.07 11.63 14.22
CA ASN A 178 5.09 12.66 14.60
C ASN A 178 3.75 12.05 15.03
N LEU A 179 3.82 11.18 16.03
CA LEU A 179 2.74 10.88 16.95
C LEU A 179 3.13 11.46 18.31
N THR A 180 3.14 12.77 18.43
CA THR A 180 3.15 13.42 19.74
C THR A 180 1.85 14.18 19.91
N SER A 181 1.20 13.75 20.97
CA SER A 181 0.49 14.60 21.97
C SER A 181 -0.73 15.37 21.49
N ILE A 182 -1.84 15.06 21.83
CA ILE A 182 -2.74 15.34 22.98
C ILE A 182 -4.05 14.62 22.70
#